data_823b0b20c3fbb4c40acb0bba49e22da9
#
_entry.id   823b0b20c3fbb4c40acb0bba49e22da9
#
_cell.length_a   1.000
_cell.length_b   1.000
_cell.length_c   1.000
_cell.angle_alpha   90.00
_cell.angle_beta   90.00
_cell.angle_gamma   90.00
#
_symmetry.space_group_name_H-M   'P 1'
#
loop_
_entity.id
_entity.type
_entity.pdbx_description
1 polymer ?
#
loop_
_entity_poly.entity_id
_entity_poly.type
_entity_poly.pdbx_seq_one_letter_code
_entity_poly.pdbx_strand_id
1 'polypeptide(L)'
;MDDFIHVVEIIYKGNSCYVPELYSDVRATFNPRRNSGLAFCDTALFVAYAKGRCVGRVAGIINHRANKRWNVSCVRFGYLEFIDNFLVAEALMEAVEQWGRDNGMNMIQGPMGITDFDKEGMLVDGFEYKGSAIDIYNHPYYPTFMEAMNYRKAVDWLQMQVSVPQNIPEKYTRAARYVRERTGLHVKKMTREEMKGEYGLRVFHLLNECYGHLFGFTPFTEEQMREFIKKFIFLADPEMIPVVEDTKGNIIGVAVTMHSLTDALQRTHGRLFPLGWWHLLKALKWKRSNHVDMLLIAVRPDYQGQGVNALFFDDLISIYQKRGIKRAETGPTLEENIMALSQWKPFNPQIIKRRRCYNL
;
A
#
# COMPACT_ATOMS: atom_id res chain seq x y z
N MET A 1 -2.59 24.20 2.41
CA MET A 1 -3.03 22.83 2.82
C MET A 1 -4.46 22.52 2.35
N ASP A 2 -5.44 23.42 2.53
CA ASP A 2 -6.83 23.13 2.11
C ASP A 2 -6.96 22.91 0.61
N ASP A 3 -6.42 23.81 -0.21
CA ASP A 3 -6.41 23.64 -1.67
C ASP A 3 -5.67 22.38 -2.11
N PHE A 4 -4.55 22.05 -1.44
CA PHE A 4 -3.81 20.82 -1.67
C PHE A 4 -4.68 19.58 -1.45
N ILE A 5 -5.53 19.58 -0.43
CA ILE A 5 -6.39 18.44 -0.09
C ILE A 5 -7.60 18.37 -1.02
N HIS A 6 -8.25 19.51 -1.29
CA HIS A 6 -9.56 19.53 -1.94
C HIS A 6 -9.50 19.52 -3.48
N VAL A 7 -8.35 19.74 -4.11
CA VAL A 7 -8.24 19.75 -5.58
C VAL A 7 -8.71 18.44 -6.23
N VAL A 8 -8.60 17.31 -5.54
CA VAL A 8 -9.08 15.99 -6.02
C VAL A 8 -10.60 15.96 -6.26
N GLU A 9 -11.37 16.78 -5.54
CA GLU A 9 -12.83 16.88 -5.74
C GLU A 9 -13.18 17.40 -7.15
N ILE A 10 -12.32 18.24 -7.72
CA ILE A 10 -12.48 18.79 -9.07
C ILE A 10 -11.99 17.78 -10.09
N ILE A 11 -10.80 17.22 -9.88
CA ILE A 11 -10.12 16.31 -10.81
C ILE A 11 -10.93 15.03 -11.02
N TYR A 12 -11.46 14.44 -9.93
CA TYR A 12 -12.19 13.16 -9.98
C TYR A 12 -13.71 13.31 -9.92
N LYS A 13 -14.23 14.50 -10.20
CA LYS A 13 -15.69 14.73 -10.22
C LYS A 13 -16.38 13.77 -11.19
N GLY A 14 -17.27 12.92 -10.66
CA GLY A 14 -18.04 11.96 -11.46
C GLY A 14 -17.26 10.66 -11.82
N ASN A 15 -16.02 10.51 -11.41
CA ASN A 15 -15.26 9.29 -11.64
C ASN A 15 -15.65 8.20 -10.63
N SER A 16 -16.25 7.10 -11.11
CA SER A 16 -16.73 5.99 -10.28
C SER A 16 -15.62 5.03 -9.81
N CYS A 17 -14.43 5.12 -10.38
CA CYS A 17 -13.28 4.30 -10.02
C CYS A 17 -12.39 4.94 -8.95
N TYR A 18 -12.47 6.26 -8.77
CA TYR A 18 -11.69 6.97 -7.77
C TYR A 18 -12.15 6.66 -6.34
N VAL A 19 -11.19 6.38 -5.46
CA VAL A 19 -11.41 6.17 -4.03
C VAL A 19 -10.64 7.23 -3.25
N PRO A 20 -11.34 8.18 -2.61
CA PRO A 20 -10.67 9.27 -1.92
C PRO A 20 -9.94 8.80 -0.67
N GLU A 21 -8.81 9.41 -0.39
CA GLU A 21 -8.20 9.36 0.94
C GLU A 21 -9.00 10.20 1.92
N LEU A 22 -8.93 9.83 3.18
CA LEU A 22 -9.50 10.70 4.22
C LEU A 22 -8.66 11.96 4.34
N TYR A 23 -9.28 13.12 4.24
CA TYR A 23 -8.61 14.42 4.31
C TYR A 23 -7.85 14.61 5.63
N SER A 24 -8.37 14.01 6.72
CA SER A 24 -7.67 13.96 8.01
C SER A 24 -6.34 13.20 7.94
N ASP A 25 -6.27 12.15 7.12
CA ASP A 25 -5.06 11.34 6.98
C ASP A 25 -4.01 12.07 6.15
N VAL A 26 -4.43 12.72 5.04
CA VAL A 26 -3.53 13.58 4.25
C VAL A 26 -2.94 14.70 5.12
N ARG A 27 -3.75 15.36 5.97
CA ARG A 27 -3.24 16.36 6.93
C ARG A 27 -2.26 15.75 7.95
N ALA A 28 -2.53 14.53 8.42
CA ALA A 28 -1.69 13.85 9.38
C ALA A 28 -0.33 13.47 8.78
N THR A 29 -0.30 13.06 7.52
CA THR A 29 0.94 12.69 6.82
C THR A 29 1.96 13.83 6.83
N PHE A 30 1.53 15.08 6.65
CA PHE A 30 2.41 16.25 6.63
C PHE A 30 2.45 17.01 7.97
N ASN A 31 2.05 16.38 9.06
CA ASN A 31 2.10 16.97 10.40
C ASN A 31 3.19 16.28 11.25
N PRO A 32 4.30 16.96 11.61
CA PRO A 32 5.40 16.36 12.39
C PRO A 32 5.00 15.82 13.76
N ARG A 33 3.89 16.30 14.34
CA ARG A 33 3.35 15.76 15.61
C ARG A 33 2.60 14.46 15.45
N ARG A 34 2.31 14.04 14.21
CA ARG A 34 1.46 12.88 13.89
C ARG A 34 2.12 11.87 12.97
N ASN A 35 3.28 12.19 12.42
CA ASN A 35 4.05 11.35 11.53
C ASN A 35 5.54 11.48 11.87
N SER A 36 6.06 10.51 12.58
CA SER A 36 7.47 10.44 12.99
C SER A 36 8.43 10.30 11.80
N GLY A 37 7.94 9.85 10.64
CA GLY A 37 8.73 9.82 9.40
C GLY A 37 9.25 11.19 8.96
N LEU A 38 8.57 12.28 9.35
CA LEU A 38 9.03 13.64 9.07
C LEU A 38 10.27 14.07 9.85
N ALA A 39 10.69 13.31 10.87
CA ALA A 39 11.94 13.58 11.58
C ALA A 39 13.20 13.36 10.70
N PHE A 40 13.08 12.63 9.60
CA PHE A 40 14.17 12.36 8.66
C PHE A 40 13.79 12.65 7.20
N CYS A 41 12.74 13.44 6.99
CA CYS A 41 12.30 13.86 5.66
C CYS A 41 12.11 15.38 5.62
N ASP A 42 12.63 16.02 4.58
CA ASP A 42 12.20 17.35 4.19
C ASP A 42 11.02 17.21 3.22
N THR A 43 10.03 18.08 3.35
CA THR A 43 8.84 18.06 2.50
C THR A 43 8.45 19.45 2.04
N ALA A 44 8.03 19.55 0.78
CA ALA A 44 7.45 20.76 0.21
C ALA A 44 6.14 20.42 -0.50
N LEU A 45 5.10 21.26 -0.29
CA LEU A 45 3.80 21.07 -0.91
C LEU A 45 3.55 22.17 -1.94
N PHE A 46 3.31 21.77 -3.17
CA PHE A 46 3.06 22.68 -4.28
C PHE A 46 1.61 22.54 -4.76
N VAL A 47 1.02 23.65 -5.16
CA VAL A 47 -0.30 23.72 -5.77
C VAL A 47 -0.26 24.63 -7.00
N ALA A 48 -0.90 24.19 -8.08
CA ALA A 48 -1.03 24.96 -9.30
C ALA A 48 -2.38 25.65 -9.38
N TYR A 49 -2.40 26.91 -9.81
CA TYR A 49 -3.62 27.68 -10.01
C TYR A 49 -3.79 28.09 -11.47
N ALA A 50 -5.00 27.97 -11.98
CA ALA A 50 -5.41 28.53 -13.27
C ALA A 50 -6.67 29.37 -13.07
N LYS A 51 -6.63 30.61 -13.53
CA LYS A 51 -7.76 31.58 -13.40
C LYS A 51 -8.31 31.65 -11.97
N GLY A 52 -7.43 31.67 -10.97
CA GLY A 52 -7.77 31.78 -9.55
C GLY A 52 -8.33 30.51 -8.90
N ARG A 53 -8.32 29.37 -9.60
CA ARG A 53 -8.75 28.06 -9.07
C ARG A 53 -7.56 27.11 -8.94
N CYS A 54 -7.50 26.36 -7.86
CA CYS A 54 -6.53 25.28 -7.72
C CYS A 54 -6.86 24.17 -8.74
N VAL A 55 -5.88 23.77 -9.55
CA VAL A 55 -6.04 22.81 -10.65
C VAL A 55 -5.06 21.66 -10.59
N GLY A 56 -4.16 21.67 -9.60
CA GLY A 56 -3.23 20.56 -9.38
C GLY A 56 -2.43 20.71 -8.10
N ARG A 57 -1.82 19.62 -7.68
CA ARG A 57 -0.97 19.53 -6.49
C ARG A 57 0.16 18.52 -6.71
N VAL A 58 1.24 18.67 -5.97
CA VAL A 58 2.30 17.65 -5.82
C VAL A 58 3.04 17.89 -4.50
N ALA A 59 3.54 16.83 -3.88
CA ALA A 59 4.46 16.90 -2.76
C ALA A 59 5.86 16.50 -3.22
N GLY A 60 6.87 17.32 -2.91
CA GLY A 60 8.28 16.95 -2.93
C GLY A 60 8.68 16.38 -1.57
N ILE A 61 9.43 15.28 -1.56
CA ILE A 61 9.84 14.57 -0.35
C ILE A 61 11.32 14.16 -0.51
N ILE A 62 12.18 14.64 0.37
CA ILE A 62 13.58 14.20 0.46
C ILE A 62 13.67 13.30 1.71
N ASN A 63 13.74 11.99 1.49
CA ASN A 63 13.91 11.04 2.59
C ASN A 63 15.39 10.74 2.78
N HIS A 64 16.02 11.37 3.77
CA HIS A 64 17.46 11.25 4.02
C HIS A 64 17.89 9.82 4.39
N ARG A 65 17.02 9.04 5.06
CA ARG A 65 17.31 7.63 5.38
C ARG A 65 17.29 6.76 4.14
N ALA A 66 16.32 6.98 3.24
CA ALA A 66 16.24 6.27 1.97
C ALA A 66 17.44 6.63 1.08
N ASN A 67 17.76 7.91 0.94
CA ASN A 67 18.90 8.38 0.16
C ASN A 67 20.22 7.77 0.65
N LYS A 68 20.45 7.77 1.97
CA LYS A 68 21.62 7.12 2.57
C LYS A 68 21.65 5.62 2.31
N ARG A 69 20.51 4.94 2.46
CA ARG A 69 20.40 3.48 2.30
C ARG A 69 20.70 3.04 0.87
N TRP A 70 20.12 3.73 -0.09
CA TRP A 70 20.22 3.40 -1.52
C TRP A 70 21.40 4.10 -2.21
N ASN A 71 22.16 4.90 -1.45
CA ASN A 71 23.30 5.68 -1.93
C ASN A 71 22.95 6.55 -3.14
N VAL A 72 21.87 7.31 -3.02
CA VAL A 72 21.35 8.22 -4.04
C VAL A 72 21.12 9.62 -3.47
N SER A 73 21.07 10.63 -4.34
CA SER A 73 20.63 12.00 -4.01
C SER A 73 19.32 12.27 -4.72
N CYS A 74 18.24 11.75 -4.16
CA CYS A 74 16.92 11.68 -4.77
C CYS A 74 15.89 12.53 -4.04
N VAL A 75 15.12 13.33 -4.79
CA VAL A 75 13.84 13.86 -4.36
C VAL A 75 12.72 12.93 -4.86
N ARG A 76 11.83 12.52 -3.99
CA ARG A 76 10.61 11.81 -4.36
C ARG A 76 9.50 12.82 -4.68
N PHE A 77 8.67 12.51 -5.66
CA PHE A 77 7.37 13.17 -5.80
C PHE A 77 6.25 12.23 -5.37
N GLY A 78 5.25 12.77 -4.68
CA GLY A 78 4.06 12.05 -4.26
C GLY A 78 2.83 12.97 -4.33
N TYR A 79 1.62 12.43 -4.12
CA TYR A 79 0.39 13.21 -4.15
C TYR A 79 0.20 14.02 -5.44
N LEU A 80 0.79 13.58 -6.55
CA LEU A 80 0.69 14.26 -7.84
C LEU A 80 -0.72 14.12 -8.40
N GLU A 81 -1.42 15.26 -8.52
CA GLU A 81 -2.79 15.34 -9.01
C GLU A 81 -2.96 16.61 -9.85
N PHE A 82 -3.53 16.49 -11.04
CA PHE A 82 -3.75 17.63 -11.93
C PHE A 82 -4.90 17.38 -12.92
N ILE A 83 -5.50 18.47 -13.40
CA ILE A 83 -6.50 18.42 -14.48
C ILE A 83 -5.82 18.00 -15.80
N ASP A 84 -6.61 17.58 -16.80
CA ASP A 84 -6.12 17.25 -18.14
C ASP A 84 -5.55 18.49 -18.85
N ASN A 85 -4.36 18.88 -18.44
CA ASN A 85 -3.60 20.00 -19.00
C ASN A 85 -2.10 19.77 -18.77
N PHE A 86 -1.36 19.57 -19.86
CA PHE A 86 0.06 19.31 -19.83
C PHE A 86 0.88 20.39 -19.12
N LEU A 87 0.56 21.67 -19.36
CA LEU A 87 1.30 22.79 -18.73
C LEU A 87 1.13 22.81 -17.20
N VAL A 88 -0.01 22.31 -16.68
CA VAL A 88 -0.21 22.18 -15.23
C VAL A 88 0.66 21.07 -14.67
N ALA A 89 0.75 19.93 -15.36
CA ALA A 89 1.61 18.82 -14.96
C ALA A 89 3.08 19.23 -14.99
N GLU A 90 3.51 19.85 -16.08
CA GLU A 90 4.88 20.35 -16.28
C GLU A 90 5.28 21.33 -15.17
N ALA A 91 4.47 22.36 -14.89
CA ALA A 91 4.77 23.34 -13.85
C ALA A 91 4.87 22.72 -12.45
N LEU A 92 4.04 21.70 -12.13
CA LEU A 92 4.11 21.00 -10.86
C LEU A 92 5.40 20.16 -10.74
N MET A 93 5.77 19.45 -11.80
CA MET A 93 6.98 18.62 -11.79
C MET A 93 8.24 19.49 -11.77
N GLU A 94 8.29 20.59 -12.55
CA GLU A 94 9.38 21.57 -12.51
C GLU A 94 9.57 22.16 -11.11
N ALA A 95 8.47 22.45 -10.39
CA ALA A 95 8.56 22.96 -9.02
C ALA A 95 9.23 21.95 -8.07
N VAL A 96 8.92 20.66 -8.18
CA VAL A 96 9.58 19.62 -7.37
C VAL A 96 11.04 19.42 -7.79
N GLU A 97 11.32 19.40 -9.09
CA GLU A 97 12.67 19.28 -9.61
C GLU A 97 13.56 20.44 -9.14
N GLN A 98 13.04 21.68 -9.25
CA GLN A 98 13.79 22.87 -8.82
C GLN A 98 14.04 22.83 -7.31
N TRP A 99 13.01 22.52 -6.52
CA TRP A 99 13.19 22.35 -5.08
C TRP A 99 14.19 21.24 -4.74
N GLY A 100 14.17 20.14 -5.48
CA GLY A 100 15.14 19.05 -5.34
C GLY A 100 16.57 19.54 -5.61
N ARG A 101 16.79 20.23 -6.75
CA ARG A 101 18.09 20.82 -7.11
C ARG A 101 18.61 21.79 -6.05
N ASP A 102 17.74 22.67 -5.56
CA ASP A 102 18.07 23.65 -4.50
C ASP A 102 18.50 22.98 -3.19
N ASN A 103 18.05 21.74 -2.96
CA ASN A 103 18.44 20.92 -1.80
C ASN A 103 19.50 19.85 -2.13
N GLY A 104 20.21 19.98 -3.26
CA GLY A 104 21.33 19.11 -3.63
C GLY A 104 20.94 17.73 -4.16
N MET A 105 19.69 17.55 -4.59
CA MET A 105 19.24 16.32 -5.25
C MET A 105 19.54 16.38 -6.75
N ASN A 106 19.92 15.25 -7.32
CA ASN A 106 20.24 15.11 -8.74
C ASN A 106 19.39 14.08 -9.47
N MET A 107 18.42 13.51 -8.78
CA MET A 107 17.43 12.55 -9.32
C MET A 107 16.07 12.87 -8.74
N ILE A 108 15.02 12.70 -9.53
CA ILE A 108 13.63 12.71 -9.06
C ILE A 108 12.98 11.37 -9.34
N GLN A 109 12.19 10.87 -8.39
CA GLN A 109 11.56 9.55 -8.46
C GLN A 109 10.17 9.53 -7.82
N GLY A 110 9.22 8.80 -8.42
CA GLY A 110 7.87 8.66 -7.85
C GLY A 110 6.81 8.17 -8.85
N PRO A 111 5.54 8.18 -8.47
CA PRO A 111 5.02 8.63 -7.17
C PRO A 111 5.42 7.69 -6.03
N MET A 112 5.94 8.25 -4.95
CA MET A 112 6.33 7.54 -3.73
C MET A 112 6.02 8.41 -2.50
N GLY A 113 5.79 7.76 -1.37
CA GLY A 113 5.55 8.43 -0.10
C GLY A 113 6.79 8.61 0.77
N ILE A 114 6.54 8.94 2.05
CA ILE A 114 7.54 9.03 3.10
C ILE A 114 8.06 7.64 3.47
N THR A 115 7.14 6.65 3.50
CA THR A 115 7.41 5.25 3.81
C THR A 115 6.86 4.35 2.71
N ASP A 116 7.30 3.10 2.69
CA ASP A 116 6.83 2.05 1.79
C ASP A 116 5.36 1.60 2.05
N PHE A 117 4.77 2.07 3.15
CA PHE A 117 3.35 1.85 3.46
C PHE A 117 2.46 3.01 3.00
N ASP A 118 3.04 4.06 2.47
CA ASP A 118 2.28 5.09 1.76
C ASP A 118 1.92 4.59 0.36
N LYS A 119 0.98 5.24 -0.28
CA LYS A 119 0.58 4.89 -1.64
C LYS A 119 1.68 5.19 -2.64
N GLU A 120 2.01 4.21 -3.47
CA GLU A 120 3.09 4.28 -4.44
C GLU A 120 2.64 3.83 -5.84
N GLY A 121 3.36 4.32 -6.84
CA GLY A 121 3.18 3.96 -8.24
C GLY A 121 1.95 4.59 -8.90
N MET A 122 2.19 5.26 -10.01
CA MET A 122 1.17 5.80 -10.92
C MET A 122 0.47 4.65 -11.65
N LEU A 123 -0.86 4.65 -11.69
CA LEU A 123 -1.62 3.69 -12.49
C LEU A 123 -1.31 3.92 -13.98
N VAL A 124 -0.87 2.86 -14.67
CA VAL A 124 -0.54 2.89 -16.10
C VAL A 124 -1.40 1.92 -16.92
N ASP A 125 -2.06 0.97 -16.26
CA ASP A 125 -2.99 0.02 -16.87
C ASP A 125 -4.03 -0.42 -15.82
N GLY A 126 -5.27 -0.75 -16.27
CA GLY A 126 -6.37 -1.15 -15.39
C GLY A 126 -7.20 0.04 -14.87
N PHE A 127 -7.33 1.10 -15.64
CA PHE A 127 -8.09 2.32 -15.30
C PHE A 127 -9.59 2.08 -15.07
N GLU A 128 -10.14 0.99 -15.62
CA GLU A 128 -11.53 0.56 -15.44
C GLU A 128 -11.80 -0.08 -14.08
N TYR A 129 -10.76 -0.48 -13.35
CA TYR A 129 -10.91 -1.04 -12.02
C TYR A 129 -10.94 0.06 -10.96
N LYS A 130 -11.76 -0.13 -9.94
CA LYS A 130 -11.77 0.78 -8.79
C LYS A 130 -10.41 0.82 -8.11
N GLY A 131 -10.01 2.00 -7.67
CA GLY A 131 -8.93 2.15 -6.71
C GLY A 131 -9.26 1.45 -5.40
N SER A 132 -8.28 1.30 -4.54
CA SER A 132 -8.45 0.72 -3.21
C SER A 132 -7.96 1.68 -2.11
N ALA A 133 -8.05 1.24 -0.86
CA ALA A 133 -7.53 2.03 0.26
C ALA A 133 -6.00 2.21 0.22
N ILE A 134 -5.29 1.30 -0.44
CA ILE A 134 -3.83 1.19 -0.41
C ILE A 134 -3.15 1.63 -1.70
N ASP A 135 -3.89 2.00 -2.72
CA ASP A 135 -3.32 2.34 -4.02
C ASP A 135 -3.69 3.76 -4.50
N ILE A 136 -2.90 4.27 -5.45
CA ILE A 136 -3.18 5.52 -6.16
C ILE A 136 -4.13 5.20 -7.32
N TYR A 137 -5.17 6.00 -7.52
CA TYR A 137 -5.93 6.04 -8.77
C TYR A 137 -5.64 7.37 -9.47
N ASN A 138 -5.37 7.32 -10.76
CA ASN A 138 -5.17 8.50 -11.60
C ASN A 138 -5.80 8.30 -12.97
N HIS A 139 -6.02 9.39 -13.68
CA HIS A 139 -6.54 9.35 -15.05
C HIS A 139 -5.52 8.84 -16.07
N PRO A 140 -5.96 8.29 -17.23
CA PRO A 140 -5.05 7.75 -18.26
C PRO A 140 -4.06 8.75 -18.86
N TYR A 141 -4.36 10.06 -18.82
CA TYR A 141 -3.46 11.09 -19.36
C TYR A 141 -2.21 11.32 -18.48
N TYR A 142 -2.20 10.87 -17.21
CA TYR A 142 -1.05 11.05 -16.33
C TYR A 142 0.24 10.40 -16.86
N PRO A 143 0.26 9.09 -17.16
CA PRO A 143 1.47 8.46 -17.69
C PRO A 143 1.89 9.07 -19.02
N THR A 144 0.95 9.45 -19.89
CA THR A 144 1.26 10.10 -21.17
C THR A 144 2.02 11.43 -20.95
N PHE A 145 1.60 12.22 -19.97
CA PHE A 145 2.28 13.50 -19.69
C PHE A 145 3.64 13.28 -19.03
N MET A 146 3.76 12.32 -18.11
CA MET A 146 5.07 11.97 -17.53
C MET A 146 6.07 11.55 -18.61
N GLU A 147 5.66 10.70 -19.54
CA GLU A 147 6.51 10.24 -20.63
C GLU A 147 6.85 11.38 -21.62
N ALA A 148 5.92 12.32 -21.85
CA ALA A 148 6.17 13.53 -22.66
C ALA A 148 7.19 14.48 -22.00
N MET A 149 7.26 14.51 -20.67
CA MET A 149 8.28 15.21 -19.87
C MET A 149 9.60 14.43 -19.75
N ASN A 150 9.78 13.34 -20.52
CA ASN A 150 10.95 12.46 -20.51
C ASN A 150 11.15 11.62 -19.24
N TYR A 151 10.19 11.52 -18.36
CA TYR A 151 10.26 10.57 -17.26
C TYR A 151 10.29 9.13 -17.79
N ARG A 152 11.11 8.29 -17.18
CA ARG A 152 11.30 6.89 -17.56
C ARG A 152 10.84 5.95 -16.47
N LYS A 153 10.47 4.74 -16.87
CA LYS A 153 10.15 3.67 -15.95
C LYS A 153 11.34 3.34 -15.06
N ALA A 154 11.16 3.43 -13.74
CA ALA A 154 12.08 2.86 -12.76
C ALA A 154 11.70 1.42 -12.46
N VAL A 155 10.47 1.18 -11.98
CA VAL A 155 9.91 -0.16 -11.73
C VAL A 155 8.40 -0.16 -11.98
N ASP A 156 7.85 -1.34 -12.20
CA ASP A 156 6.41 -1.59 -12.20
C ASP A 156 6.00 -2.52 -11.04
N TRP A 157 4.80 -2.29 -10.51
CA TRP A 157 4.10 -3.21 -9.61
C TRP A 157 2.85 -3.76 -10.31
N LEU A 158 2.58 -5.03 -10.07
CA LEU A 158 1.39 -5.72 -10.55
C LEU A 158 0.44 -5.97 -9.38
N GLN A 159 -0.84 -5.73 -9.60
CA GLN A 159 -1.91 -6.13 -8.70
C GLN A 159 -2.79 -7.18 -9.40
N MET A 160 -3.12 -8.22 -8.68
CA MET A 160 -3.90 -9.33 -9.21
C MET A 160 -5.19 -9.51 -8.42
N GLN A 161 -6.24 -9.90 -9.13
CA GLN A 161 -7.44 -10.41 -8.53
C GLN A 161 -7.44 -11.93 -8.59
N VAL A 162 -7.77 -12.56 -7.49
CA VAL A 162 -7.92 -14.02 -7.37
C VAL A 162 -9.30 -14.37 -6.84
N SER A 163 -9.88 -15.46 -7.34
CA SER A 163 -11.12 -16.00 -6.81
C SER A 163 -10.85 -16.87 -5.59
N VAL A 164 -11.67 -16.74 -4.57
CA VAL A 164 -11.62 -17.67 -3.43
C VAL A 164 -12.22 -19.01 -3.86
N PRO A 165 -11.47 -20.11 -3.82
CA PRO A 165 -11.97 -21.41 -4.25
C PRO A 165 -13.08 -21.92 -3.32
N GLN A 166 -14.04 -22.64 -3.88
CA GLN A 166 -15.11 -23.28 -3.07
C GLN A 166 -14.57 -24.38 -2.14
N ASN A 167 -13.54 -25.09 -2.60
CA ASN A 167 -12.81 -26.07 -1.79
C ASN A 167 -11.34 -25.70 -1.78
N ILE A 168 -10.68 -25.86 -0.65
CA ILE A 168 -9.22 -25.66 -0.57
C ILE A 168 -8.57 -26.69 -1.48
N PRO A 169 -7.73 -26.28 -2.46
CA PRO A 169 -7.05 -27.25 -3.30
C PRO A 169 -6.24 -28.23 -2.43
N GLU A 170 -6.46 -29.53 -2.63
CA GLU A 170 -5.89 -30.61 -1.79
C GLU A 170 -4.37 -30.50 -1.63
N LYS A 171 -3.68 -30.00 -2.65
CA LYS A 171 -2.25 -29.76 -2.61
C LYS A 171 -1.82 -28.80 -1.48
N TYR A 172 -2.63 -27.78 -1.16
CA TYR A 172 -2.31 -26.84 -0.07
C TYR A 172 -2.56 -27.47 1.30
N THR A 173 -3.64 -28.20 1.47
CA THR A 173 -3.94 -28.92 2.71
C THR A 173 -2.87 -29.99 2.98
N ARG A 174 -2.45 -30.73 1.94
CA ARG A 174 -1.35 -31.71 2.05
C ARG A 174 -0.02 -31.03 2.35
N ALA A 175 0.31 -29.95 1.63
CA ALA A 175 1.55 -29.21 1.86
C ALA A 175 1.58 -28.59 3.27
N ALA A 176 0.48 -27.99 3.72
CA ALA A 176 0.38 -27.41 5.06
C ALA A 176 0.56 -28.49 6.15
N ARG A 177 -0.05 -29.66 5.97
CA ARG A 177 0.12 -30.80 6.88
C ARG A 177 1.59 -31.25 6.92
N TYR A 178 2.20 -31.46 5.76
CA TYR A 178 3.60 -31.88 5.65
C TYR A 178 4.55 -30.87 6.33
N VAL A 179 4.34 -29.58 6.11
CA VAL A 179 5.15 -28.53 6.76
C VAL A 179 4.99 -28.60 8.28
N ARG A 180 3.75 -28.70 8.80
CA ARG A 180 3.48 -28.81 10.26
C ARG A 180 4.20 -30.03 10.86
N GLU A 181 4.05 -31.20 10.24
CA GLU A 181 4.59 -32.44 10.75
C GLU A 181 6.12 -32.47 10.71
N ARG A 182 6.73 -31.92 9.68
CA ARG A 182 8.18 -31.95 9.49
C ARG A 182 8.92 -30.88 10.27
N THR A 183 8.35 -29.69 10.41
CA THR A 183 9.07 -28.51 10.93
C THR A 183 8.53 -28.03 12.27
N GLY A 184 7.35 -28.47 12.69
CA GLY A 184 6.65 -27.95 13.86
C GLY A 184 6.07 -26.53 13.67
N LEU A 185 6.18 -25.97 12.47
CA LEU A 185 5.59 -24.64 12.19
C LEU A 185 4.08 -24.69 12.30
N HIS A 186 3.50 -23.68 12.91
CA HIS A 186 2.07 -23.58 13.11
C HIS A 186 1.57 -22.14 12.93
N VAL A 187 0.28 -22.01 12.62
CA VAL A 187 -0.39 -20.71 12.53
C VAL A 187 -0.87 -20.28 13.90
N LYS A 188 -0.46 -19.09 14.32
CA LYS A 188 -0.96 -18.40 15.50
C LYS A 188 -1.88 -17.25 15.08
N LYS A 189 -2.97 -17.07 15.81
CA LYS A 189 -3.81 -15.87 15.72
C LYS A 189 -3.50 -14.96 16.90
N MET A 190 -3.07 -13.74 16.58
CA MET A 190 -2.80 -12.72 17.62
C MET A 190 -4.09 -12.24 18.24
N THR A 191 -4.08 -12.01 19.54
CA THR A 191 -5.10 -11.19 20.20
C THR A 191 -4.86 -9.70 19.90
N ARG A 192 -5.87 -8.85 20.13
CA ARG A 192 -5.71 -7.40 19.95
C ARG A 192 -4.67 -6.79 20.90
N GLU A 193 -4.54 -7.35 22.08
CA GLU A 193 -3.54 -6.94 23.08
C GLU A 193 -2.12 -7.29 22.62
N GLU A 194 -1.91 -8.51 22.12
CA GLU A 194 -0.62 -8.90 21.52
C GLU A 194 -0.26 -8.02 20.32
N MET A 195 -1.22 -7.68 19.44
CA MET A 195 -0.98 -6.79 18.33
C MET A 195 -0.53 -5.38 18.75
N LYS A 196 -1.05 -4.86 19.88
CA LYS A 196 -0.65 -3.55 20.42
C LYS A 196 0.69 -3.59 21.15
N GLY A 197 1.09 -4.75 21.63
CA GLY A 197 2.26 -4.96 22.46
C GLY A 197 3.52 -5.30 21.67
N GLU A 198 4.45 -5.92 22.38
CA GLU A 198 5.76 -6.33 21.86
C GLU A 198 5.65 -7.32 20.68
N TYR A 199 4.61 -8.15 20.68
CA TYR A 199 4.40 -9.10 19.60
C TYR A 199 4.14 -8.40 18.26
N GLY A 200 3.34 -7.32 18.27
CA GLY A 200 3.13 -6.49 17.07
C GLY A 200 4.42 -5.87 16.54
N LEU A 201 5.31 -5.41 17.43
CA LEU A 201 6.64 -4.91 17.05
C LEU A 201 7.50 -6.00 16.40
N ARG A 202 7.49 -7.23 16.96
CA ARG A 202 8.19 -8.38 16.36
C ARG A 202 7.73 -8.69 14.93
N VAL A 203 6.43 -8.51 14.64
CA VAL A 203 5.91 -8.62 13.27
C VAL A 203 6.52 -7.55 12.37
N PHE A 204 6.62 -6.30 12.81
CA PHE A 204 7.26 -5.24 12.03
C PHE A 204 8.77 -5.45 11.85
N HIS A 205 9.46 -6.01 12.84
CA HIS A 205 10.87 -6.40 12.68
C HIS A 205 11.03 -7.47 11.59
N LEU A 206 10.13 -8.46 11.53
CA LEU A 206 10.10 -9.42 10.45
C LEU A 206 9.88 -8.73 9.07
N LEU A 207 8.98 -7.74 8.98
CA LEU A 207 8.76 -6.99 7.74
C LEU A 207 10.02 -6.24 7.31
N ASN A 208 10.71 -5.58 8.24
CA ASN A 208 11.99 -4.92 7.96
C ASN A 208 13.04 -5.88 7.40
N GLU A 209 13.10 -7.11 7.95
CA GLU A 209 14.02 -8.16 7.47
C GLU A 209 13.62 -8.65 6.07
N CYS A 210 12.34 -8.96 5.88
CA CYS A 210 11.85 -9.54 4.62
C CYS A 210 11.86 -8.56 3.46
N TYR A 211 11.58 -7.28 3.70
CA TYR A 211 11.39 -6.27 2.64
C TYR A 211 12.62 -5.40 2.43
N GLY A 212 13.62 -5.53 3.27
CA GLY A 212 14.81 -4.68 3.24
C GLY A 212 15.55 -4.62 1.90
N HIS A 213 15.37 -5.59 1.01
CA HIS A 213 15.99 -5.64 -0.31
C HIS A 213 15.07 -5.14 -1.45
N LEU A 214 13.80 -4.85 -1.15
CA LEU A 214 12.84 -4.41 -2.15
C LEU A 214 13.10 -2.95 -2.54
N PHE A 215 12.80 -2.62 -3.80
CA PHE A 215 12.97 -1.29 -4.35
C PHE A 215 12.28 -0.22 -3.50
N GLY A 216 13.01 0.84 -3.17
CA GLY A 216 12.50 1.98 -2.41
C GLY A 216 12.33 1.76 -0.91
N PHE A 217 12.33 0.51 -0.45
CA PHE A 217 12.05 0.20 0.96
C PHE A 217 13.07 0.81 1.92
N THR A 218 12.55 1.44 2.96
CA THR A 218 13.33 1.97 4.08
C THR A 218 12.82 1.36 5.37
N PRO A 219 13.65 0.65 6.15
CA PRO A 219 13.22 0.00 7.39
C PRO A 219 12.53 0.97 8.34
N PHE A 220 11.40 0.56 8.90
CA PHE A 220 10.66 1.33 9.88
C PHE A 220 11.45 1.50 11.16
N THR A 221 11.40 2.69 11.77
CA THR A 221 11.80 2.90 13.15
C THR A 221 10.76 2.31 14.10
N GLU A 222 11.15 2.04 15.36
CA GLU A 222 10.17 1.58 16.35
C GLU A 222 9.03 2.58 16.57
N GLU A 223 9.32 3.88 16.50
CA GLU A 223 8.31 4.92 16.63
C GLU A 223 7.28 4.82 15.49
N GLN A 224 7.74 4.67 14.24
CA GLN A 224 6.86 4.43 13.10
C GLN A 224 6.05 3.12 13.27
N MET A 225 6.69 2.03 13.70
CA MET A 225 5.98 0.77 13.96
C MET A 225 4.84 0.95 14.96
N ARG A 226 5.09 1.66 16.09
CA ARG A 226 4.06 1.95 17.09
C ARG A 226 2.94 2.85 16.55
N GLU A 227 3.27 3.82 15.71
CA GLU A 227 2.28 4.67 15.03
C GLU A 227 1.41 3.83 14.08
N PHE A 228 2.00 2.97 13.25
CA PHE A 228 1.25 2.07 12.36
C PHE A 228 0.37 1.11 13.13
N ILE A 229 0.88 0.46 14.18
CA ILE A 229 0.07 -0.41 15.04
C ILE A 229 -1.13 0.37 15.59
N LYS A 230 -0.91 1.55 16.16
CA LYS A 230 -1.98 2.38 16.72
C LYS A 230 -3.01 2.79 15.67
N LYS A 231 -2.57 3.13 14.45
CA LYS A 231 -3.44 3.54 13.34
C LYS A 231 -4.29 2.37 12.82
N PHE A 232 -3.67 1.21 12.62
CA PHE A 232 -4.32 0.08 11.95
C PHE A 232 -5.02 -0.91 12.88
N ILE A 233 -4.76 -0.89 14.20
CA ILE A 233 -5.35 -1.84 15.15
C ILE A 233 -6.89 -1.88 15.13
N PHE A 234 -7.52 -0.74 14.84
CA PHE A 234 -8.99 -0.65 14.76
C PHE A 234 -9.56 -1.27 13.48
N LEU A 235 -8.77 -1.27 12.41
CA LEU A 235 -9.13 -1.84 11.12
C LEU A 235 -8.81 -3.33 11.06
N ALA A 236 -7.83 -3.77 11.83
CA ALA A 236 -7.34 -5.14 11.84
C ALA A 236 -8.36 -6.12 12.42
N ASP A 237 -8.55 -7.22 11.71
CA ASP A 237 -9.26 -8.40 12.21
C ASP A 237 -8.21 -9.49 12.49
N PRO A 238 -7.98 -9.86 13.76
CA PRO A 238 -6.94 -10.83 14.13
C PRO A 238 -7.05 -12.17 13.41
N GLU A 239 -8.28 -12.63 13.10
CA GLU A 239 -8.47 -13.87 12.35
C GLU A 239 -7.94 -13.79 10.90
N MET A 240 -7.91 -12.58 10.33
CA MET A 240 -7.44 -12.34 8.97
C MET A 240 -5.93 -12.01 8.90
N ILE A 241 -5.22 -12.15 10.02
CA ILE A 241 -3.78 -11.89 10.13
C ILE A 241 -3.10 -13.13 10.74
N PRO A 242 -2.96 -14.23 9.96
CA PRO A 242 -2.22 -15.39 10.42
C PRO A 242 -0.73 -15.07 10.55
N VAL A 243 -0.15 -15.46 11.67
CA VAL A 243 1.29 -15.45 11.91
C VAL A 243 1.76 -16.90 11.98
N VAL A 244 2.86 -17.23 11.32
CA VAL A 244 3.49 -18.55 11.42
C VAL A 244 4.63 -18.45 12.41
N GLU A 245 4.61 -19.33 13.42
CA GLU A 245 5.66 -19.49 14.43
C GLU A 245 6.31 -20.87 14.35
N ASP A 246 7.56 -20.93 14.81
CA ASP A 246 8.24 -22.19 15.11
C ASP A 246 7.87 -22.69 16.53
N THR A 247 8.39 -23.87 16.91
CA THR A 247 8.16 -24.49 18.22
C THR A 247 8.74 -23.69 19.39
N LYS A 248 9.59 -22.70 19.13
CA LYS A 248 10.20 -21.83 20.13
C LYS A 248 9.48 -20.48 20.22
N GLY A 249 8.44 -20.27 19.43
CA GLY A 249 7.69 -19.00 19.36
C GLY A 249 8.40 -17.91 18.55
N ASN A 250 9.36 -18.25 17.69
CA ASN A 250 9.93 -17.28 16.75
C ASN A 250 8.96 -17.07 15.57
N ILE A 251 8.76 -15.81 15.18
CA ILE A 251 7.92 -15.47 14.03
C ILE A 251 8.69 -15.79 12.74
N ILE A 252 8.11 -16.67 11.93
CA ILE A 252 8.67 -17.12 10.66
C ILE A 252 8.02 -16.41 9.48
N GLY A 253 6.75 -16.03 9.63
CA GLY A 253 6.04 -15.32 8.58
C GLY A 253 4.73 -14.72 9.05
N VAL A 254 4.19 -13.82 8.26
CA VAL A 254 2.91 -13.16 8.48
C VAL A 254 2.21 -12.90 7.15
N ALA A 255 0.89 -13.04 7.13
CA ALA A 255 0.05 -12.52 6.08
C ALA A 255 -0.94 -11.51 6.69
N VAL A 256 -1.08 -10.34 6.09
CA VAL A 256 -2.02 -9.31 6.55
C VAL A 256 -3.07 -9.10 5.48
N THR A 257 -4.31 -9.41 5.83
CA THR A 257 -5.46 -9.23 4.93
C THR A 257 -6.60 -8.54 5.67
N MET A 258 -7.47 -7.87 4.93
CA MET A 258 -8.63 -7.20 5.50
C MET A 258 -9.81 -7.16 4.53
N HIS A 259 -11.02 -7.05 5.06
CA HIS A 259 -12.17 -6.75 4.21
C HIS A 259 -11.98 -5.42 3.50
N SER A 260 -12.22 -5.38 2.19
CA SER A 260 -12.06 -4.14 1.42
C SER A 260 -12.97 -3.05 1.94
N LEU A 261 -12.40 -1.88 2.16
CA LEU A 261 -13.10 -0.66 2.58
C LEU A 261 -13.41 0.28 1.41
N THR A 262 -13.11 -0.11 0.19
CA THR A 262 -13.23 0.69 -1.03
C THR A 262 -14.58 1.40 -1.15
N ASP A 263 -15.69 0.65 -1.09
CA ASP A 263 -17.04 1.22 -1.22
C ASP A 263 -17.41 2.14 -0.03
N ALA A 264 -16.90 1.84 1.15
CA ALA A 264 -17.13 2.69 2.32
C ALA A 264 -16.36 4.01 2.21
N LEU A 265 -15.10 3.95 1.79
CA LEU A 265 -14.26 5.13 1.54
C LEU A 265 -14.84 6.02 0.44
N GLN A 266 -15.32 5.45 -0.67
CA GLN A 266 -15.99 6.24 -1.71
C GLN A 266 -17.16 7.06 -1.15
N ARG A 267 -17.99 6.46 -0.29
CA ARG A 267 -19.12 7.14 0.35
C ARG A 267 -18.73 8.22 1.34
N THR A 268 -17.50 8.23 1.84
CA THR A 268 -17.02 9.32 2.72
C THR A 268 -16.74 10.60 1.96
N HIS A 269 -16.49 10.52 0.64
CA HIS A 269 -15.98 11.63 -0.17
C HIS A 269 -14.77 12.32 0.48
N GLY A 270 -13.88 11.53 1.14
CA GLY A 270 -12.72 12.01 1.87
C GLY A 270 -13.00 12.60 3.26
N ARG A 271 -14.26 12.68 3.70
CA ARG A 271 -14.68 13.34 4.94
C ARG A 271 -15.24 12.35 5.96
N LEU A 272 -14.71 12.35 7.17
CA LEU A 272 -15.25 11.53 8.26
C LEU A 272 -16.58 12.09 8.79
N PHE A 273 -16.71 13.41 8.88
CA PHE A 273 -17.91 14.05 9.41
C PHE A 273 -18.70 14.77 8.30
N PRO A 274 -20.06 14.81 8.40
CA PRO A 274 -20.86 14.29 9.50
C PRO A 274 -21.14 12.78 9.47
N LEU A 275 -21.15 12.11 8.28
CA LEU A 275 -21.63 10.71 8.15
C LEU A 275 -20.57 9.72 7.65
N GLY A 276 -19.38 10.17 7.24
CA GLY A 276 -18.33 9.29 6.69
C GLY A 276 -17.89 8.23 7.67
N TRP A 277 -17.71 8.57 8.96
CA TRP A 277 -17.36 7.63 10.01
C TRP A 277 -18.37 6.47 10.13
N TRP A 278 -19.66 6.75 9.89
CA TRP A 278 -20.71 5.75 9.94
C TRP A 278 -20.58 4.71 8.81
N HIS A 279 -20.25 5.16 7.59
CA HIS A 279 -20.01 4.25 6.47
C HIS A 279 -18.86 3.30 6.75
N LEU A 280 -17.75 3.79 7.31
CA LEU A 280 -16.61 2.97 7.70
C LEU A 280 -16.94 2.02 8.84
N LEU A 281 -17.59 2.51 9.92
CA LEU A 281 -17.99 1.66 11.03
C LEU A 281 -18.93 0.53 10.60
N LYS A 282 -19.88 0.84 9.73
CA LYS A 282 -20.80 -0.15 9.17
C LYS A 282 -20.08 -1.21 8.36
N ALA A 283 -19.10 -0.82 7.51
CA ALA A 283 -18.30 -1.74 6.72
C ALA A 283 -17.43 -2.65 7.60
N LEU A 284 -16.87 -2.11 8.67
CA LEU A 284 -16.01 -2.86 9.57
C LEU A 284 -16.77 -3.86 10.47
N LYS A 285 -18.00 -3.50 10.91
CA LYS A 285 -18.70 -4.29 11.93
C LYS A 285 -19.90 -5.09 11.43
N TRP A 286 -20.69 -4.53 10.52
CA TRP A 286 -22.00 -5.12 10.18
C TRP A 286 -22.17 -5.51 8.72
N LYS A 287 -21.65 -4.72 7.79
CA LYS A 287 -21.82 -4.99 6.36
C LYS A 287 -20.44 -5.13 5.69
N ARG A 288 -19.73 -6.18 6.08
CA ARG A 288 -18.41 -6.50 5.55
C ARG A 288 -18.48 -6.80 4.05
N SER A 289 -17.46 -6.35 3.33
CA SER A 289 -17.31 -6.67 1.91
C SER A 289 -17.10 -8.18 1.72
N ASN A 290 -17.61 -8.73 0.63
CA ASN A 290 -17.25 -10.08 0.17
C ASN A 290 -15.94 -10.10 -0.65
N HIS A 291 -15.21 -9.00 -0.62
CA HIS A 291 -13.92 -8.79 -1.24
C HIS A 291 -12.89 -8.47 -0.14
N VAL A 292 -11.70 -9.02 -0.25
CA VAL A 292 -10.58 -8.73 0.67
C VAL A 292 -9.43 -8.10 -0.07
N ASP A 293 -8.76 -7.19 0.62
CA ASP A 293 -7.49 -6.63 0.22
C ASP A 293 -6.39 -7.42 0.95
N MET A 294 -5.50 -8.04 0.19
CA MET A 294 -4.34 -8.78 0.71
C MET A 294 -3.15 -7.82 0.76
N LEU A 295 -2.93 -7.20 1.91
CA LEU A 295 -2.02 -6.08 2.05
C LEU A 295 -0.56 -6.50 1.90
N LEU A 296 -0.17 -7.59 2.56
CA LEU A 296 1.19 -8.10 2.50
C LEU A 296 1.27 -9.58 2.91
N ILE A 297 2.32 -10.25 2.42
CA ILE A 297 2.77 -11.58 2.87
C ILE A 297 4.29 -11.51 3.02
N ALA A 298 4.79 -11.82 4.21
CA ALA A 298 6.21 -11.88 4.50
C ALA A 298 6.57 -13.25 5.06
N VAL A 299 7.67 -13.83 4.57
CA VAL A 299 8.27 -15.06 5.08
C VAL A 299 9.76 -14.81 5.22
N ARG A 300 10.29 -15.14 6.38
CA ARG A 300 11.72 -15.00 6.71
C ARG A 300 12.57 -15.64 5.61
N PRO A 301 13.66 -14.99 5.16
CA PRO A 301 14.43 -15.44 3.98
C PRO A 301 14.90 -16.89 4.04
N ASP A 302 15.34 -17.37 5.21
CA ASP A 302 15.80 -18.73 5.42
C ASP A 302 14.69 -19.80 5.40
N TYR A 303 13.40 -19.38 5.43
CA TYR A 303 12.23 -20.26 5.31
C TYR A 303 11.50 -20.14 3.96
N GLN A 304 11.97 -19.24 3.08
CA GLN A 304 11.37 -19.11 1.75
C GLN A 304 11.60 -20.41 0.93
N GLY A 305 10.63 -20.73 0.06
CA GLY A 305 10.67 -21.96 -0.73
C GLY A 305 10.34 -23.25 0.05
N GLN A 306 10.17 -23.21 1.37
CA GLN A 306 9.89 -24.37 2.22
C GLN A 306 8.40 -24.65 2.46
N GLY A 307 7.52 -24.01 1.68
CA GLY A 307 6.07 -24.26 1.73
C GLY A 307 5.32 -23.52 2.83
N VAL A 308 5.94 -22.54 3.51
CA VAL A 308 5.29 -21.74 4.57
C VAL A 308 4.01 -21.10 4.09
N ASN A 309 3.97 -20.63 2.83
CA ASN A 309 2.78 -20.03 2.22
C ASN A 309 1.56 -20.98 2.21
N ALA A 310 1.77 -22.30 2.19
CA ALA A 310 0.66 -23.25 2.27
C ALA A 310 -0.09 -23.15 3.61
N LEU A 311 0.61 -22.81 4.69
CA LEU A 311 -0.01 -22.60 6.01
C LEU A 311 -0.95 -21.38 5.98
N PHE A 312 -0.54 -20.28 5.33
CA PHE A 312 -1.39 -19.10 5.17
C PHE A 312 -2.63 -19.38 4.33
N PHE A 313 -2.46 -20.08 3.19
CA PHE A 313 -3.58 -20.36 2.29
C PHE A 313 -4.57 -21.36 2.91
N ASP A 314 -4.09 -22.40 3.59
CA ASP A 314 -4.92 -23.38 4.29
C ASP A 314 -5.80 -22.70 5.38
N ASP A 315 -5.21 -21.76 6.12
CA ASP A 315 -5.89 -21.00 7.16
C ASP A 315 -6.86 -19.95 6.59
N LEU A 316 -6.35 -19.06 5.72
CA LEU A 316 -7.14 -17.91 5.22
C LEU A 316 -8.29 -18.35 4.30
N ILE A 317 -8.10 -19.34 3.43
CA ILE A 317 -9.18 -19.81 2.55
C ILE A 317 -10.35 -20.34 3.38
N SER A 318 -10.07 -21.09 4.45
CA SER A 318 -11.10 -21.57 5.38
C SER A 318 -11.90 -20.42 6.00
N ILE A 319 -11.24 -19.34 6.41
CA ILE A 319 -11.87 -18.15 6.98
C ILE A 319 -12.68 -17.42 5.92
N TYR A 320 -12.13 -17.26 4.72
CA TYR A 320 -12.80 -16.58 3.61
C TYR A 320 -14.09 -17.28 3.22
N GLN A 321 -14.07 -18.61 3.12
CA GLN A 321 -15.26 -19.41 2.82
C GLN A 321 -16.33 -19.24 3.88
N LYS A 322 -15.98 -19.36 5.18
CA LYS A 322 -16.91 -19.17 6.32
C LYS A 322 -17.54 -17.77 6.34
N ARG A 323 -16.83 -16.76 5.82
CA ARG A 323 -17.28 -15.36 5.78
C ARG A 323 -17.95 -14.96 4.46
N GLY A 324 -18.08 -15.89 3.52
CA GLY A 324 -18.68 -15.63 2.22
C GLY A 324 -17.87 -14.69 1.32
N ILE A 325 -16.56 -14.62 1.56
CA ILE A 325 -15.62 -13.85 0.72
C ILE A 325 -15.44 -14.59 -0.61
N LYS A 326 -15.59 -13.87 -1.71
CA LYS A 326 -15.57 -14.46 -3.06
C LYS A 326 -14.32 -14.10 -3.85
N ARG A 327 -13.72 -12.95 -3.55
CA ARG A 327 -12.57 -12.42 -4.29
C ARG A 327 -11.56 -11.81 -3.34
N ALA A 328 -10.30 -11.90 -3.74
CA ALA A 328 -9.21 -11.20 -3.09
C ALA A 328 -8.40 -10.40 -4.12
N GLU A 329 -8.00 -9.20 -3.77
CA GLU A 329 -7.08 -8.36 -4.54
C GLU A 329 -5.74 -8.34 -3.82
N THR A 330 -4.65 -8.61 -4.53
CA THR A 330 -3.31 -8.56 -3.94
C THR A 330 -2.83 -7.14 -3.78
N GLY A 331 -1.98 -6.89 -2.80
CA GLY A 331 -1.18 -5.67 -2.76
C GLY A 331 -0.28 -5.55 -3.98
N PRO A 332 0.21 -4.35 -4.29
CA PRO A 332 1.17 -4.13 -5.37
C PRO A 332 2.41 -4.99 -5.17
N THR A 333 2.76 -5.79 -6.16
CA THR A 333 3.93 -6.68 -6.13
C THR A 333 4.87 -6.31 -7.27
N LEU A 334 6.16 -6.06 -6.99
CA LEU A 334 7.17 -5.77 -8.01
C LEU A 334 7.12 -6.80 -9.12
N GLU A 335 7.11 -6.37 -10.39
CA GLU A 335 7.05 -7.27 -11.55
C GLU A 335 8.24 -8.24 -11.62
N GLU A 336 9.37 -7.86 -11.06
CA GLU A 336 10.58 -8.67 -10.99
C GLU A 336 10.54 -9.70 -9.85
N ASN A 337 9.62 -9.58 -8.89
CA ASN A 337 9.48 -10.53 -7.79
C ASN A 337 8.67 -11.76 -8.24
N ILE A 338 9.28 -12.55 -9.12
CA ILE A 338 8.68 -13.75 -9.74
C ILE A 338 8.20 -14.74 -8.67
N MET A 339 8.93 -14.86 -7.54
CA MET A 339 8.57 -15.76 -6.46
C MET A 339 7.23 -15.34 -5.82
N ALA A 340 7.08 -14.07 -5.50
CA ALA A 340 5.84 -13.55 -4.94
C ALA A 340 4.67 -13.60 -5.93
N LEU A 341 4.91 -13.35 -7.21
CA LEU A 341 3.88 -13.44 -8.24
C LEU A 341 3.44 -14.90 -8.50
N SER A 342 4.39 -15.85 -8.51
CA SER A 342 4.12 -17.24 -8.84
C SER A 342 3.26 -17.97 -7.81
N GLN A 343 3.24 -17.53 -6.55
CA GLN A 343 2.41 -18.15 -5.51
C GLN A 343 0.91 -18.10 -5.83
N TRP A 344 0.49 -17.15 -6.67
CA TRP A 344 -0.92 -16.96 -7.04
C TRP A 344 -1.37 -17.83 -8.22
N LYS A 345 -0.45 -18.39 -9.03
CA LYS A 345 -0.77 -19.20 -10.21
C LYS A 345 -1.86 -20.27 -9.98
N PRO A 346 -1.90 -20.95 -8.82
CA PRO A 346 -2.92 -21.97 -8.57
C PRO A 346 -4.34 -21.45 -8.36
N PHE A 347 -4.51 -20.13 -8.18
CA PHE A 347 -5.79 -19.46 -7.97
C PHE A 347 -6.31 -18.75 -9.23
N ASN A 348 -5.70 -19.05 -10.39
CA ASN A 348 -6.03 -18.44 -11.67
C ASN A 348 -6.06 -16.89 -11.59
N PRO A 349 -4.92 -16.26 -11.28
CA PRO A 349 -4.84 -14.83 -11.06
C PRO A 349 -5.09 -14.06 -12.35
N GLN A 350 -5.81 -12.95 -12.24
CA GLN A 350 -5.95 -11.97 -13.30
C GLN A 350 -5.18 -10.71 -12.89
N ILE A 351 -4.24 -10.26 -13.70
CA ILE A 351 -3.60 -8.95 -13.50
C ILE A 351 -4.67 -7.92 -13.83
N ILE A 352 -5.02 -7.10 -12.83
CA ILE A 352 -6.07 -6.09 -12.94
C ILE A 352 -5.52 -4.67 -12.98
N LYS A 353 -4.34 -4.43 -12.43
CA LYS A 353 -3.71 -3.11 -12.43
C LYS A 353 -2.20 -3.24 -12.57
N ARG A 354 -1.61 -2.28 -13.28
CA ARG A 354 -0.16 -2.05 -13.35
C ARG A 354 0.13 -0.64 -12.88
N ARG A 355 1.12 -0.52 -12.02
CA ARG A 355 1.56 0.76 -11.45
C ARG A 355 3.02 0.98 -11.75
N ARG A 356 3.41 2.20 -12.00
CA ARG A 356 4.77 2.56 -12.39
C ARG A 356 5.35 3.61 -11.46
N CYS A 357 6.55 3.37 -11.00
CA CYS A 357 7.43 4.42 -10.51
C CYS A 357 8.22 4.97 -11.68
N TYR A 358 8.26 6.28 -11.81
CA TYR A 358 9.04 7.00 -12.80
C TYR A 358 10.28 7.61 -12.16
N ASN A 359 11.31 7.86 -12.97
CA ASN A 359 12.48 8.65 -12.60
C ASN A 359 12.91 9.56 -13.78
N LEU A 360 13.65 10.62 -13.44
CA LEU A 360 14.35 11.54 -14.34
C LEU A 360 15.69 11.94 -13.72
#